data_5b8ab52bae210d7d9bfe51019943f836
#
_entry.id   5b8ab52bae210d7d9bfe51019943f836
#
_cell.length_a   1.000
_cell.length_b   1.000
_cell.length_c   1.000
_cell.angle_alpha   90.00
_cell.angle_beta   90.00
_cell.angle_gamma   90.00
#
_symmetry.space_group_name_H-M   'P 1'
#
loop_
_entity.id
_entity.type
_entity.pdbx_description
1 polymer ?
#
loop_
_entity_poly.entity_id
_entity_poly.type
_entity_poly.pdbx_seq_one_letter_code
_entity_poly.pdbx_strand_id
1 'polypeptide(L)'
;MTRNKAAPAAPSRRAALRWLGALTSLATLAACGSGRAEAANYRVRFTDAEWRKRLSKSQYYILRQAGTERARSSPLDKEKRAGIFACAGCGNALYSSKAKFDSGTGWPSFWAALPGAVGTSTDYKIGFPRTEVHCADYGGHLGHIFNDGPKPTGKRHCINGVALLFRAS
;
A
#
# COMPACT_ATOMS: atom_id res chain seq x y z
N MET A 1 74.06 -30.52 -45.97
CA MET A 1 74.14 -29.66 -44.78
C MET A 1 72.71 -29.33 -44.30
N THR A 2 72.18 -30.18 -43.43
CA THR A 2 70.82 -30.08 -42.92
C THR A 2 70.92 -29.78 -41.42
N ARG A 3 70.51 -28.58 -41.00
CA ARG A 3 70.45 -28.17 -39.57
C ARG A 3 69.14 -28.62 -39.00
N ASN A 4 69.18 -29.59 -38.11
CA ASN A 4 68.08 -29.96 -37.23
C ASN A 4 67.81 -28.87 -36.20
N LYS A 5 66.63 -28.28 -36.22
CA LYS A 5 66.14 -27.41 -35.14
C LYS A 5 65.37 -28.25 -34.11
N ALA A 6 65.92 -28.33 -32.93
CA ALA A 6 65.26 -28.97 -31.81
C ALA A 6 64.01 -28.16 -31.36
N ALA A 7 62.92 -28.88 -31.09
CA ALA A 7 61.68 -28.35 -30.54
C ALA A 7 61.84 -28.01 -29.05
N PRO A 8 61.19 -26.95 -28.53
CA PRO A 8 61.24 -26.61 -27.10
C PRO A 8 60.43 -27.60 -26.25
N ALA A 9 61.00 -28.00 -25.11
CA ALA A 9 60.40 -28.90 -24.15
C ALA A 9 59.13 -28.34 -23.52
N ALA A 10 58.12 -29.20 -23.36
CA ALA A 10 56.86 -28.85 -22.66
C ALA A 10 57.09 -28.58 -21.17
N PRO A 11 56.41 -27.58 -20.55
CA PRO A 11 56.56 -27.29 -19.14
C PRO A 11 55.93 -28.40 -18.26
N SER A 12 56.66 -28.76 -17.19
CA SER A 12 56.27 -29.82 -16.27
C SER A 12 54.99 -29.50 -15.50
N ARG A 13 54.19 -30.53 -15.24
CA ARG A 13 52.89 -30.49 -14.55
C ARG A 13 52.91 -29.98 -13.11
N ARG A 14 54.03 -29.49 -12.59
CA ARG A 14 54.19 -28.99 -11.20
C ARG A 14 54.13 -27.48 -11.06
N ALA A 15 54.02 -26.69 -12.12
CA ALA A 15 53.95 -25.25 -12.09
C ALA A 15 52.51 -24.69 -12.15
N ALA A 16 51.46 -25.54 -12.30
CA ALA A 16 50.07 -25.12 -12.48
C ALA A 16 49.25 -24.99 -11.19
N LEU A 17 49.85 -25.17 -9.99
CA LEU A 17 49.09 -25.23 -8.74
C LEU A 17 49.31 -24.03 -7.79
N ARG A 18 49.62 -22.84 -8.28
CA ARG A 18 49.86 -21.68 -7.40
C ARG A 18 49.12 -20.39 -7.76
N TRP A 19 48.03 -20.48 -8.51
CA TRP A 19 47.15 -19.32 -8.78
C TRP A 19 45.67 -19.68 -8.58
N LEU A 20 45.30 -20.16 -7.40
CA LEU A 20 43.92 -20.17 -6.91
C LEU A 20 43.86 -19.22 -5.71
N GLY A 21 44.11 -17.95 -5.99
CA GLY A 21 43.86 -16.84 -5.07
C GLY A 21 42.39 -16.42 -5.17
N ALA A 22 41.68 -16.72 -4.13
CA ALA A 22 40.54 -16.01 -3.53
C ALA A 22 39.83 -14.98 -4.41
N LEU A 23 38.85 -15.41 -5.20
CA LEU A 23 37.70 -14.60 -5.56
C LEU A 23 36.61 -14.88 -4.53
N THR A 24 36.64 -14.16 -3.40
CA THR A 24 35.48 -14.05 -2.52
C THR A 24 34.42 -13.24 -3.26
N SER A 25 33.53 -13.93 -3.95
CA SER A 25 32.31 -13.34 -4.46
C SER A 25 31.48 -12.90 -3.24
N LEU A 26 31.50 -11.62 -2.92
CA LEU A 26 30.44 -10.99 -2.12
C LEU A 26 29.15 -11.12 -2.94
N ALA A 27 28.38 -12.17 -2.66
CA ALA A 27 26.97 -12.24 -3.05
C ALA A 27 26.25 -11.16 -2.24
N THR A 28 26.09 -9.96 -2.81
CA THR A 28 25.13 -8.99 -2.34
C THR A 28 23.76 -9.61 -2.54
N LEU A 29 23.19 -10.15 -1.46
CA LEU A 29 21.76 -10.42 -1.38
C LEU A 29 21.06 -9.07 -1.58
N ALA A 30 20.66 -8.81 -2.83
CA ALA A 30 19.66 -7.80 -3.10
C ALA A 30 18.38 -8.28 -2.40
N ALA A 31 18.17 -7.81 -1.18
CA ALA A 31 16.88 -7.91 -0.53
C ALA A 31 15.90 -7.20 -1.47
N CYS A 32 15.05 -7.99 -2.15
CA CYS A 32 13.85 -7.48 -2.79
C CYS A 32 13.00 -6.84 -1.70
N GLY A 33 13.30 -5.61 -1.38
CA GLY A 33 12.46 -4.75 -0.57
C GLY A 33 11.17 -4.60 -1.33
N SER A 34 10.14 -5.38 -0.94
CA SER A 34 8.76 -4.99 -1.21
C SER A 34 8.66 -3.53 -0.78
N GLY A 35 8.46 -2.62 -1.76
CA GLY A 35 8.43 -1.19 -1.54
C GLY A 35 7.40 -0.80 -0.47
N ARG A 36 7.81 -0.87 0.78
CA ARG A 36 7.22 -0.05 1.81
C ARG A 36 7.61 1.36 1.41
N ALA A 37 6.63 2.11 0.90
CA ALA A 37 6.73 3.55 0.90
C ALA A 37 7.39 3.97 2.21
N GLU A 38 8.42 4.83 2.10
CA GLU A 38 9.11 5.44 3.24
C GLU A 38 8.12 5.65 4.36
N ALA A 39 8.47 5.21 5.58
CA ALA A 39 7.56 5.28 6.70
C ALA A 39 7.21 6.75 6.92
N ALA A 40 6.17 7.21 6.24
CA ALA A 40 5.64 8.54 6.40
C ALA A 40 5.53 8.78 7.90
N ASN A 41 5.90 9.96 8.35
CA ASN A 41 5.97 10.27 9.78
C ASN A 41 4.56 10.35 10.38
N TYR A 42 3.86 9.21 10.38
CA TYR A 42 2.49 9.09 10.84
C TYR A 42 2.39 9.37 12.35
N ARG A 43 1.35 10.09 12.72
CA ARG A 43 1.03 10.43 14.11
C ARG A 43 0.67 9.20 14.94
N VAL A 44 0.00 8.20 14.34
CA VAL A 44 -0.42 6.96 15.00
C VAL A 44 0.44 5.80 14.48
N ARG A 45 1.13 5.12 15.40
CA ARG A 45 2.01 4.00 15.10
C ARG A 45 1.74 2.85 16.05
N PHE A 46 1.37 1.72 15.50
CA PHE A 46 1.24 0.46 16.22
C PHE A 46 1.95 -0.64 15.43
N THR A 47 2.49 -1.60 16.13
CA THR A 47 2.99 -2.85 15.54
C THR A 47 1.85 -3.63 14.88
N ASP A 48 2.18 -4.56 13.99
CA ASP A 48 1.17 -5.41 13.36
C ASP A 48 0.35 -6.22 14.39
N ALA A 49 1.02 -6.72 15.43
CA ALA A 49 0.36 -7.44 16.52
C ALA A 49 -0.63 -6.58 17.31
N GLU A 50 -0.31 -5.30 17.54
CA GLU A 50 -1.20 -4.35 18.20
C GLU A 50 -2.40 -4.00 17.31
N TRP A 51 -2.19 -3.81 16.00
CA TRP A 51 -3.30 -3.61 15.05
C TRP A 51 -4.27 -4.81 15.04
N ARG A 52 -3.75 -6.04 15.05
CA ARG A 52 -4.58 -7.27 15.11
C ARG A 52 -5.41 -7.37 16.39
N LYS A 53 -4.90 -6.85 17.51
CA LYS A 53 -5.65 -6.80 18.78
C LYS A 53 -6.74 -5.72 18.81
N ARG A 54 -6.52 -4.61 18.10
CA ARG A 54 -7.40 -3.42 18.07
C ARG A 54 -8.52 -3.52 17.06
N LEU A 55 -8.27 -4.16 15.94
CA LEU A 55 -9.18 -4.21 14.80
C LEU A 55 -9.90 -5.56 14.74
N SER A 56 -11.16 -5.55 14.30
CA SER A 56 -11.80 -6.78 13.87
C SER A 56 -11.06 -7.38 12.66
N LYS A 57 -11.29 -8.66 12.37
CA LYS A 57 -10.69 -9.32 11.20
C LYS A 57 -10.99 -8.57 9.90
N SER A 58 -12.23 -8.12 9.72
CA SER A 58 -12.64 -7.35 8.54
C SER A 58 -11.99 -5.97 8.47
N GLN A 59 -11.93 -5.25 9.59
CA GLN A 59 -11.24 -3.95 9.66
C GLN A 59 -9.74 -4.11 9.37
N TYR A 60 -9.09 -5.13 9.94
CA TYR A 60 -7.68 -5.40 9.68
C TYR A 60 -7.44 -5.72 8.21
N TYR A 61 -8.28 -6.55 7.60
CA TYR A 61 -8.20 -6.88 6.18
C TYR A 61 -8.27 -5.62 5.29
N ILE A 62 -9.22 -4.72 5.56
CA ILE A 62 -9.37 -3.48 4.80
C ILE A 62 -8.21 -2.52 5.10
N LEU A 63 -8.06 -2.13 6.37
CA LEU A 63 -7.19 -1.01 6.78
C LEU A 63 -5.69 -1.34 6.68
N ARG A 64 -5.30 -2.61 6.84
CA ARG A 64 -3.88 -3.03 6.92
C ARG A 64 -3.40 -3.89 5.75
N GLN A 65 -4.31 -4.53 5.03
CA GLN A 65 -3.99 -5.39 3.89
C GLN A 65 -4.52 -4.82 2.57
N ALA A 66 -5.04 -3.58 2.57
CA ALA A 66 -5.65 -2.93 1.41
C ALA A 66 -6.70 -3.82 0.72
N GLY A 67 -7.58 -4.41 1.54
CA GLY A 67 -8.70 -5.22 1.07
C GLY A 67 -9.85 -4.37 0.55
N THR A 68 -10.89 -5.04 0.06
CA THR A 68 -12.15 -4.40 -0.34
C THR A 68 -13.31 -5.23 0.22
N GLU A 69 -14.26 -4.57 0.87
CA GLU A 69 -15.49 -5.22 1.33
C GLU A 69 -16.44 -5.50 0.14
N ARG A 70 -17.37 -6.43 0.30
CA ARG A 70 -18.40 -6.67 -0.70
C ARG A 70 -19.30 -5.43 -0.84
N ALA A 71 -19.66 -5.09 -2.06
CA ALA A 71 -20.62 -4.01 -2.32
C ALA A 71 -21.94 -4.23 -1.55
N ARG A 72 -22.51 -3.18 -1.00
CA ARG A 72 -23.75 -3.17 -0.21
C ARG A 72 -23.66 -3.97 1.11
N SER A 73 -22.47 -4.30 1.59
CA SER A 73 -22.31 -5.03 2.86
C SER A 73 -22.31 -4.13 4.09
N SER A 74 -21.96 -2.86 3.93
CA SER A 74 -21.94 -1.90 5.03
C SER A 74 -23.24 -1.09 5.11
N PRO A 75 -23.85 -0.98 6.31
CA PRO A 75 -25.02 -0.10 6.53
C PRO A 75 -24.68 1.38 6.30
N LEU A 76 -23.39 1.76 6.39
CA LEU A 76 -22.96 3.15 6.17
C LEU A 76 -23.11 3.61 4.71
N ASP A 77 -23.28 2.69 3.77
CA ASP A 77 -23.68 3.05 2.40
C ASP A 77 -25.01 3.83 2.40
N LYS A 78 -25.95 3.41 3.22
CA LYS A 78 -27.30 4.05 3.33
C LYS A 78 -27.43 5.05 4.47
N GLU A 79 -26.37 5.37 5.22
CA GLU A 79 -26.40 6.35 6.29
C GLU A 79 -26.67 7.76 5.74
N LYS A 80 -27.72 8.44 6.23
CA LYS A 80 -28.17 9.78 5.77
C LYS A 80 -28.19 10.81 6.88
N ARG A 81 -28.01 10.40 8.14
CA ARG A 81 -28.04 11.35 9.27
C ARG A 81 -26.88 12.35 9.16
N ALA A 82 -27.08 13.55 9.76
CA ALA A 82 -26.00 14.50 9.93
C ALA A 82 -24.93 13.95 10.88
N GLY A 83 -23.64 14.11 10.51
CA GLY A 83 -22.56 13.60 11.33
C GLY A 83 -21.22 13.50 10.61
N ILE A 84 -20.27 12.83 11.27
CA ILE A 84 -18.90 12.63 10.82
C ILE A 84 -18.61 11.15 10.65
N PHE A 85 -18.00 10.80 9.55
CA PHE A 85 -17.43 9.48 9.30
C PHE A 85 -15.95 9.51 9.71
N ALA A 86 -15.63 8.79 10.78
CA ALA A 86 -14.29 8.70 11.34
C ALA A 86 -13.61 7.41 10.95
N CYS A 87 -12.27 7.38 10.99
CA CYS A 87 -11.49 6.19 10.75
C CYS A 87 -11.71 5.13 11.85
N ALA A 88 -12.06 3.93 11.48
CA ALA A 88 -12.26 2.83 12.44
C ALA A 88 -10.95 2.41 13.15
N GLY A 89 -9.79 2.69 12.55
CA GLY A 89 -8.49 2.34 13.14
C GLY A 89 -7.99 3.32 14.20
N CYS A 90 -8.20 4.62 14.00
CA CYS A 90 -7.62 5.65 14.89
C CYS A 90 -8.59 6.74 15.34
N GLY A 91 -9.82 6.73 14.83
CA GLY A 91 -10.82 7.73 15.19
C GLY A 91 -10.67 9.09 14.52
N ASN A 92 -9.69 9.26 13.60
CA ASN A 92 -9.53 10.48 12.81
C ASN A 92 -10.81 10.82 12.05
N ALA A 93 -11.29 12.04 12.13
CA ALA A 93 -12.45 12.54 11.37
C ALA A 93 -12.06 12.62 9.88
N LEU A 94 -12.74 11.83 9.03
CA LEU A 94 -12.37 11.69 7.62
C LEU A 94 -13.30 12.43 6.67
N TYR A 95 -14.62 12.26 6.87
CA TYR A 95 -15.64 12.79 5.97
C TYR A 95 -16.82 13.38 6.75
N SER A 96 -17.42 14.43 6.21
CA SER A 96 -18.69 14.95 6.69
C SER A 96 -19.84 14.32 5.90
N SER A 97 -20.98 14.11 6.57
CA SER A 97 -22.23 13.71 5.92
C SER A 97 -22.69 14.72 4.84
N LYS A 98 -22.27 15.99 4.95
CA LYS A 98 -22.55 17.03 3.94
C LYS A 98 -21.91 16.71 2.59
N ALA A 99 -20.80 15.97 2.57
CA ALA A 99 -20.12 15.57 1.34
C ALA A 99 -20.58 14.20 0.82
N LYS A 100 -21.40 13.47 1.59
CA LYS A 100 -21.87 12.13 1.21
C LYS A 100 -22.95 12.18 0.13
N PHE A 101 -22.88 11.24 -0.80
CA PHE A 101 -23.92 11.05 -1.82
C PHE A 101 -24.10 9.55 -2.12
N ASP A 102 -25.24 9.20 -2.72
CA ASP A 102 -25.47 7.83 -3.22
C ASP A 102 -24.91 7.70 -4.64
N SER A 103 -23.83 6.95 -4.78
CA SER A 103 -23.18 6.70 -6.07
C SER A 103 -23.78 5.50 -6.82
N GLY A 104 -24.68 4.74 -6.19
CA GLY A 104 -25.21 3.49 -6.73
C GLY A 104 -24.22 2.32 -6.71
N THR A 105 -22.95 2.54 -6.36
CA THR A 105 -21.89 1.52 -6.42
C THR A 105 -21.96 0.50 -5.28
N GLY A 106 -22.63 0.85 -4.16
CA GLY A 106 -22.77 0.00 -2.97
C GLY A 106 -21.67 0.17 -1.93
N TRP A 107 -20.93 1.25 -2.02
CA TRP A 107 -19.96 1.69 -1.02
C TRP A 107 -20.23 3.14 -0.61
N PRO A 108 -20.01 3.53 0.66
CA PRO A 108 -20.08 4.92 1.08
C PRO A 108 -19.25 5.82 0.18
N SER A 109 -19.90 6.83 -0.42
CA SER A 109 -19.26 7.71 -1.39
C SER A 109 -19.35 9.17 -0.97
N PHE A 110 -18.24 9.90 -1.16
CA PHE A 110 -18.10 11.30 -0.77
C PHE A 110 -17.45 12.11 -1.90
N TRP A 111 -17.88 13.35 -2.12
CA TRP A 111 -17.24 14.20 -3.13
C TRP A 111 -15.98 14.91 -2.63
N ALA A 112 -15.75 14.97 -1.29
CA ALA A 112 -14.52 15.48 -0.68
C ALA A 112 -14.33 14.90 0.73
N ALA A 113 -13.07 14.80 1.16
CA ALA A 113 -12.69 14.56 2.55
C ALA A 113 -12.61 15.87 3.35
N LEU A 114 -12.54 15.76 4.68
CA LEU A 114 -12.19 16.88 5.54
C LEU A 114 -10.73 17.33 5.28
N PRO A 115 -10.39 18.60 5.46
CA PRO A 115 -9.04 19.10 5.21
C PRO A 115 -7.99 18.33 6.00
N GLY A 116 -6.92 17.87 5.31
CA GLY A 116 -5.82 17.13 5.93
C GLY A 116 -6.14 15.73 6.48
N ALA A 117 -7.38 15.26 6.32
CA ALA A 117 -7.82 13.99 6.93
C ALA A 117 -7.33 12.74 6.21
N VAL A 118 -7.05 12.84 4.92
CA VAL A 118 -6.64 11.72 4.07
C VAL A 118 -5.38 12.05 3.27
N GLY A 119 -4.60 11.03 2.98
CA GLY A 119 -3.53 11.03 1.99
C GLY A 119 -3.90 10.17 0.78
N THR A 120 -3.12 10.29 -0.29
CA THR A 120 -3.30 9.52 -1.52
C THR A 120 -2.01 8.88 -1.98
N SER A 121 -2.10 7.74 -2.66
CA SER A 121 -1.01 7.06 -3.32
C SER A 121 -1.49 6.43 -4.63
N THR A 122 -0.55 5.94 -5.45
CA THR A 122 -0.92 5.18 -6.64
C THR A 122 -0.95 3.69 -6.32
N ASP A 123 -2.07 3.04 -6.62
CA ASP A 123 -2.27 1.60 -6.46
C ASP A 123 -2.30 0.91 -7.83
N TYR A 124 -1.45 -0.12 -8.01
CA TYR A 124 -1.35 -0.94 -9.21
C TYR A 124 -1.87 -2.38 -9.03
N LYS A 125 -2.51 -2.68 -7.90
CA LYS A 125 -2.87 -4.05 -7.48
C LYS A 125 -3.71 -4.82 -8.50
N ILE A 126 -4.48 -4.13 -9.33
CA ILE A 126 -5.33 -4.75 -10.35
C ILE A 126 -4.82 -4.58 -11.80
N GLY A 127 -3.52 -4.27 -11.96
CA GLY A 127 -2.88 -4.18 -13.27
C GLY A 127 -2.94 -2.81 -13.97
N PHE A 128 -3.70 -1.85 -13.44
CA PHE A 128 -3.71 -0.45 -13.90
C PHE A 128 -3.71 0.52 -12.72
N PRO A 129 -3.21 1.77 -12.91
CA PRO A 129 -3.08 2.74 -11.84
C PRO A 129 -4.45 3.22 -11.35
N ARG A 130 -4.63 3.23 -10.02
CA ARG A 130 -5.77 3.84 -9.33
C ARG A 130 -5.26 4.80 -8.27
N THR A 131 -6.01 5.85 -7.97
CA THR A 131 -5.72 6.71 -6.82
C THR A 131 -6.27 6.06 -5.56
N GLU A 132 -5.38 5.46 -4.76
CA GLU A 132 -5.72 5.01 -3.40
C GLU A 132 -5.96 6.21 -2.50
N VAL A 133 -6.88 6.07 -1.55
CA VAL A 133 -7.05 6.99 -0.42
C VAL A 133 -6.82 6.26 0.89
N HIS A 134 -6.03 6.85 1.78
CA HIS A 134 -5.68 6.30 3.09
C HIS A 134 -5.81 7.36 4.18
N CYS A 135 -5.95 6.92 5.43
CA CYS A 135 -6.00 7.80 6.60
C CYS A 135 -4.67 8.54 6.76
N ALA A 136 -4.71 9.88 6.89
CA ALA A 136 -3.50 10.69 7.05
C ALA A 136 -2.75 10.39 8.36
N ASP A 137 -3.41 9.88 9.40
CA ASP A 137 -2.80 9.66 10.72
C ASP A 137 -1.90 8.42 10.79
N TYR A 138 -2.13 7.39 9.95
CA TYR A 138 -1.34 6.14 10.01
C TYR A 138 -1.23 5.36 8.70
N GLY A 139 -1.73 5.92 7.60
CA GLY A 139 -1.65 5.29 6.28
C GLY A 139 -2.56 4.08 6.07
N GLY A 140 -3.57 3.88 6.92
CA GLY A 140 -4.53 2.77 6.74
C GLY A 140 -5.40 2.96 5.52
N HIS A 141 -5.49 1.92 4.68
CA HIS A 141 -6.27 1.94 3.46
C HIS A 141 -7.75 2.20 3.72
N LEU A 142 -8.36 3.12 2.98
CA LEU A 142 -9.77 3.45 3.09
C LEU A 142 -10.57 3.04 1.83
N GLY A 143 -9.98 3.22 0.66
CA GLY A 143 -10.63 2.99 -0.62
C GLY A 143 -9.89 3.69 -1.76
N HIS A 144 -10.64 4.18 -2.76
CA HIS A 144 -10.07 4.81 -3.95
C HIS A 144 -10.84 6.06 -4.35
N ILE A 145 -10.18 6.94 -5.11
CA ILE A 145 -10.78 8.15 -5.69
C ILE A 145 -10.94 7.95 -7.20
N PHE A 146 -12.11 8.31 -7.70
CA PHE A 146 -12.49 8.28 -9.11
C PHE A 146 -12.89 9.68 -9.58
N ASN A 147 -12.93 9.92 -10.91
CA ASN A 147 -13.25 11.20 -11.53
C ASN A 147 -14.71 11.25 -12.03
N ASP A 148 -15.58 10.45 -11.47
CA ASP A 148 -16.98 10.29 -11.83
C ASP A 148 -17.94 10.77 -10.72
N GLY A 149 -17.47 11.65 -9.86
CA GLY A 149 -18.26 12.23 -8.77
C GLY A 149 -19.05 13.47 -9.20
N PRO A 150 -19.94 13.97 -8.31
CA PRO A 150 -20.72 15.18 -8.55
C PRO A 150 -19.89 16.45 -8.36
N LYS A 151 -20.47 17.59 -8.79
CA LYS A 151 -19.98 18.91 -8.38
C LYS A 151 -20.02 19.01 -6.86
N PRO A 152 -19.13 19.82 -6.22
CA PRO A 152 -18.22 20.79 -6.85
C PRO A 152 -16.89 20.21 -7.33
N THR A 153 -16.48 19.00 -6.89
CA THR A 153 -15.11 18.50 -7.14
C THR A 153 -15.00 17.60 -8.37
N GLY A 154 -16.10 16.99 -8.82
CA GLY A 154 -16.08 15.94 -9.84
C GLY A 154 -15.43 14.64 -9.35
N LYS A 155 -15.07 14.55 -8.05
CA LYS A 155 -14.42 13.37 -7.45
C LYS A 155 -15.43 12.52 -6.70
N ARG A 156 -15.21 11.21 -6.76
CA ARG A 156 -15.87 10.22 -5.91
C ARG A 156 -14.85 9.49 -5.07
N HIS A 157 -14.82 9.77 -3.78
CA HIS A 157 -14.10 8.97 -2.79
C HIS A 157 -14.97 7.77 -2.45
N CYS A 158 -14.65 6.60 -3.01
CA CYS A 158 -15.34 5.34 -2.79
C CYS A 158 -14.68 4.61 -1.63
N ILE A 159 -15.35 4.55 -0.48
CA ILE A 159 -14.75 4.17 0.80
C ILE A 159 -15.36 2.88 1.32
N ASN A 160 -14.52 1.97 1.82
CA ASN A 160 -14.99 0.79 2.53
C ASN A 160 -15.72 1.19 3.82
N GLY A 161 -16.96 0.84 3.97
CA GLY A 161 -17.73 1.20 5.16
C GLY A 161 -17.20 0.55 6.44
N VAL A 162 -16.62 -0.66 6.34
CA VAL A 162 -15.92 -1.34 7.45
C VAL A 162 -14.73 -0.51 7.98
N ALA A 163 -14.12 0.34 7.14
CA ALA A 163 -13.05 1.24 7.53
C ALA A 163 -13.54 2.49 8.30
N LEU A 164 -14.85 2.68 8.41
CA LEU A 164 -15.48 3.87 8.97
C LEU A 164 -16.26 3.57 10.26
N LEU A 165 -16.32 4.60 11.12
CA LEU A 165 -17.26 4.73 12.22
C LEU A 165 -18.10 5.98 11.98
N PHE A 166 -19.42 5.88 12.13
CA PHE A 166 -20.31 7.05 12.05
C PHE A 166 -20.56 7.63 13.44
N ARG A 167 -20.42 8.96 13.55
CA ARG A 167 -20.76 9.75 14.75
C ARG A 167 -21.81 10.76 14.35
N ALA A 168 -23.03 10.60 14.83
CA ALA A 168 -24.10 11.58 14.63
C ALA A 168 -23.75 12.91 15.30
N SER A 169 -24.19 14.02 14.69
CA SER A 169 -24.07 15.38 15.25
C SER A 169 -25.18 15.63 16.25
#